data_4233352ece99897ddfb832914ed0725f
#
_entry.id   4233352ece99897ddfb832914ed0725f
#
_cell.length_a   1.000
_cell.length_b   1.000
_cell.length_c   1.000
_cell.angle_alpha   90.00
_cell.angle_beta   90.00
_cell.angle_gamma   90.00
#
_symmetry.space_group_name_H-M   'P 1'
#
loop_
_entity.id
_entity.type
_entity.pdbx_description
1 polymer ?
#
loop_
_entity_poly.entity_id
_entity_poly.type
_entity_poly.pdbx_seq_one_letter_code
_entity_poly.pdbx_strand_id
1 'polypeptide(L)'
;MINNSFLIAAVAILSLSSCGGNQKGDTITTKSPELTQVWKSDTIFTGSESTLYDPSADIIYVSNGNTKAGEKDNDGFISVINTDGTIRELRWVEGNLHAPKGMAILDGKLYVTDIDEVKVIEIASASIEKTIPVEGAVFLNDVATDGQQVYFSDTRAGTIYAMASDGSYRIISENAGVNGLECHNGHLYALDGEGLKKFSNDGEYSAEVINTEVTGGDGLVILNDSTFVASRWHGEIFFIRGSETTVLLDTKADESNTADIGFVPNQKLVIVPTFLKNEVAAYQLVY
;
A
#
# COMPACT_ATOMS: atom_id res chain seq x y z
N MET A 1 90.29 34.60 -26.67
CA MET A 1 89.55 34.28 -27.86
C MET A 1 88.86 32.97 -27.53
N ILE A 2 87.61 33.04 -27.30
CA ILE A 2 86.79 32.07 -26.58
C ILE A 2 86.03 31.25 -27.62
N ASN A 3 86.29 29.93 -27.66
CA ASN A 3 85.49 28.97 -28.52
C ASN A 3 84.37 28.41 -27.70
N ASN A 4 83.17 28.66 -28.15
CA ASN A 4 81.97 28.03 -27.62
C ASN A 4 81.54 26.84 -28.51
N SER A 5 81.64 25.64 -27.98
CA SER A 5 81.07 24.42 -28.59
C SER A 5 79.68 24.17 -28.05
N PHE A 6 78.67 24.17 -28.92
CA PHE A 6 77.32 23.78 -28.59
C PHE A 6 77.16 22.24 -28.66
N LEU A 7 76.80 21.65 -27.56
CA LEU A 7 76.35 20.26 -27.51
C LEU A 7 74.83 20.21 -27.83
N ILE A 8 74.47 19.47 -28.86
CA ILE A 8 73.08 19.18 -29.20
C ILE A 8 72.67 17.88 -28.48
N ALA A 9 71.83 17.97 -27.54
CA ALA A 9 71.19 16.77 -26.91
C ALA A 9 69.97 16.37 -27.68
N ALA A 10 69.97 15.16 -28.23
CA ALA A 10 68.83 14.53 -28.89
C ALA A 10 67.87 13.98 -27.80
N VAL A 11 66.64 14.49 -27.73
CA VAL A 11 65.59 13.96 -26.92
C VAL A 11 64.81 12.92 -27.73
N ALA A 12 64.87 11.66 -27.33
CA ALA A 12 64.08 10.60 -27.87
C ALA A 12 62.65 10.63 -27.23
N ILE A 13 61.63 10.92 -28.03
CA ILE A 13 60.23 10.86 -27.61
C ILE A 13 59.73 9.42 -27.77
N LEU A 14 59.58 8.71 -26.64
CA LEU A 14 58.82 7.45 -26.61
C LEU A 14 57.31 7.75 -26.65
N SER A 15 56.67 7.45 -27.76
CA SER A 15 55.22 7.45 -27.86
C SER A 15 54.64 6.18 -27.22
N LEU A 16 54.07 6.32 -26.01
CA LEU A 16 53.21 5.29 -25.40
C LEU A 16 51.85 5.34 -26.06
N SER A 17 51.56 4.36 -26.91
CA SER A 17 50.21 4.10 -27.42
C SER A 17 49.36 3.51 -26.29
N SER A 18 48.54 4.33 -25.66
CA SER A 18 47.50 3.89 -24.75
C SER A 18 46.32 3.31 -25.57
N CYS A 19 46.16 2.01 -25.57
CA CYS A 19 44.93 1.37 -26.01
C CYS A 19 43.81 1.72 -24.98
N GLY A 20 43.07 2.77 -25.26
CA GLY A 20 41.84 3.09 -24.54
C GLY A 20 40.76 2.09 -24.96
N GLY A 21 40.56 1.04 -24.15
CA GLY A 21 39.37 0.21 -24.21
C GLY A 21 38.16 1.07 -23.86
N ASN A 22 37.28 1.33 -24.83
CA ASN A 22 35.94 1.90 -24.62
C ASN A 22 35.13 0.89 -23.81
N GLN A 23 35.15 0.96 -22.51
CA GLN A 23 34.08 0.39 -21.70
C GLN A 23 32.83 1.23 -21.99
N LYS A 24 31.95 0.70 -22.84
CA LYS A 24 30.54 1.13 -22.85
C LYS A 24 30.02 0.84 -21.45
N GLY A 25 29.93 1.84 -20.61
CA GLY A 25 29.11 1.77 -19.42
C GLY A 25 27.68 1.48 -19.91
N ASP A 26 27.17 0.30 -19.60
CA ASP A 26 25.75 0.03 -19.73
C ASP A 26 25.04 1.05 -18.85
N THR A 27 24.49 2.06 -19.50
CA THR A 27 23.57 2.98 -18.84
C THR A 27 22.33 2.15 -18.51
N ILE A 28 22.21 1.73 -17.26
CA ILE A 28 20.97 1.13 -16.76
C ILE A 28 19.93 2.26 -16.86
N THR A 29 19.20 2.30 -17.97
CA THR A 29 18.00 3.11 -18.10
C THR A 29 16.95 2.46 -17.23
N THR A 30 16.80 2.93 -16.01
CA THR A 30 15.64 2.58 -15.18
C THR A 30 14.41 3.05 -15.94
N LYS A 31 13.54 2.12 -16.29
CA LYS A 31 12.26 2.46 -16.92
C LYS A 31 11.47 3.33 -15.95
N SER A 32 10.83 4.37 -16.45
CA SER A 32 9.89 5.16 -15.64
C SER A 32 8.78 4.25 -15.10
N PRO A 33 8.36 4.39 -13.85
CA PRO A 33 7.29 3.58 -13.31
C PRO A 33 5.97 3.86 -14.05
N GLU A 34 5.24 2.79 -14.35
CA GLU A 34 3.95 2.88 -15.06
C GLU A 34 2.98 1.80 -14.58
N LEU A 35 1.68 2.08 -14.69
CA LEU A 35 0.59 1.13 -14.52
C LEU A 35 -0.12 0.88 -15.85
N THR A 36 -0.35 -0.39 -16.17
CA THR A 36 -1.15 -0.79 -17.33
C THR A 36 -2.29 -1.68 -16.87
N GLN A 37 -3.54 -1.32 -17.17
CA GLN A 37 -4.70 -2.13 -16.79
C GLN A 37 -4.64 -3.51 -17.44
N VAL A 38 -4.79 -4.56 -16.61
CA VAL A 38 -4.78 -5.97 -17.03
C VAL A 38 -6.20 -6.51 -17.14
N TRP A 39 -7.00 -6.26 -16.09
CA TRP A 39 -8.41 -6.64 -16.06
C TRP A 39 -9.21 -5.64 -15.22
N LYS A 40 -10.52 -5.68 -15.40
CA LYS A 40 -11.51 -4.96 -14.61
C LYS A 40 -12.74 -5.83 -14.49
N SER A 41 -13.33 -5.87 -13.30
CA SER A 41 -14.56 -6.62 -13.06
C SER A 41 -15.79 -5.93 -13.64
N ASP A 42 -16.91 -6.63 -13.67
CA ASP A 42 -18.24 -6.02 -13.79
C ASP A 42 -18.57 -5.20 -12.52
N THR A 43 -19.61 -4.35 -12.59
CA THR A 43 -20.11 -3.49 -11.50
C THR A 43 -20.94 -4.27 -10.48
N ILE A 44 -20.34 -5.26 -9.84
CA ILE A 44 -21.01 -6.21 -8.94
C ILE A 44 -20.65 -6.05 -7.47
N PHE A 45 -19.59 -5.29 -7.19
CA PHE A 45 -19.16 -4.96 -5.83
C PHE A 45 -19.91 -3.71 -5.36
N THR A 46 -20.37 -3.70 -4.11
CA THR A 46 -21.12 -2.56 -3.58
C THR A 46 -20.22 -1.75 -2.68
N GLY A 47 -19.76 -0.56 -3.16
CA GLY A 47 -18.83 0.26 -2.42
C GLY A 47 -17.56 -0.51 -2.07
N SER A 48 -16.89 -1.10 -3.09
CA SER A 48 -15.62 -1.82 -2.91
C SER A 48 -14.56 -0.88 -2.34
N GLU A 49 -14.08 -1.17 -1.14
CA GLU A 49 -13.26 -0.23 -0.38
C GLU A 49 -11.82 -0.68 -0.20
N SER A 50 -11.57 -1.94 0.15
CA SER A 50 -10.23 -2.47 0.31
C SER A 50 -10.04 -3.80 -0.42
N THR A 51 -8.81 -4.08 -0.82
CA THR A 51 -8.41 -5.35 -1.42
C THR A 51 -7.15 -5.90 -0.73
N LEU A 52 -7.20 -7.17 -0.30
CA LEU A 52 -6.11 -7.84 0.38
C LEU A 52 -5.75 -9.15 -0.33
N TYR A 53 -4.49 -9.31 -0.75
CA TYR A 53 -4.00 -10.57 -1.30
C TYR A 53 -3.61 -11.55 -0.20
N ASP A 54 -4.14 -12.76 -0.28
CA ASP A 54 -3.73 -13.89 0.56
C ASP A 54 -2.77 -14.80 -0.21
N PRO A 55 -1.46 -14.78 0.09
CA PRO A 55 -0.48 -15.59 -0.60
C PRO A 55 -0.60 -17.09 -0.30
N SER A 56 -1.28 -17.47 0.78
CA SER A 56 -1.45 -18.88 1.17
C SER A 56 -2.47 -19.59 0.31
N ALA A 57 -3.49 -18.88 -0.17
CA ALA A 57 -4.58 -19.41 -0.99
C ALA A 57 -4.56 -18.91 -2.45
N ASP A 58 -3.66 -17.94 -2.77
CA ASP A 58 -3.56 -17.25 -4.06
C ASP A 58 -4.88 -16.60 -4.49
N ILE A 59 -5.49 -15.87 -3.55
CA ILE A 59 -6.76 -15.19 -3.72
C ILE A 59 -6.68 -13.74 -3.25
N ILE A 60 -7.71 -12.96 -3.57
CA ILE A 60 -7.87 -11.59 -3.12
C ILE A 60 -9.21 -11.49 -2.36
N TYR A 61 -9.17 -10.97 -1.14
CA TYR A 61 -10.36 -10.52 -0.43
C TYR A 61 -10.71 -9.10 -0.87
N VAL A 62 -12.01 -8.81 -0.98
CA VAL A 62 -12.53 -7.47 -1.27
C VAL A 62 -13.56 -7.12 -0.21
N SER A 63 -13.36 -6.03 0.51
CA SER A 63 -14.37 -5.50 1.42
C SER A 63 -15.38 -4.67 0.63
N ASN A 64 -16.66 -4.86 0.95
CA ASN A 64 -17.77 -4.21 0.29
C ASN A 64 -18.68 -3.61 1.36
N GLY A 65 -18.68 -2.29 1.43
CA GLY A 65 -19.66 -1.53 2.19
C GLY A 65 -20.81 -1.14 1.28
N ASN A 66 -21.72 -0.35 1.78
CA ASN A 66 -22.58 0.44 0.91
C ASN A 66 -21.91 1.80 0.65
N THR A 67 -22.45 2.58 -0.28
CA THR A 67 -21.95 3.94 -0.56
C THR A 67 -22.17 4.92 0.62
N LYS A 68 -22.75 4.46 1.72
CA LYS A 68 -23.00 5.19 2.94
C LYS A 68 -22.06 4.74 4.06
N ALA A 69 -20.81 5.00 3.90
CA ALA A 69 -19.68 4.47 4.66
C ALA A 69 -19.75 4.62 6.22
N GLY A 70 -20.83 5.11 6.80
CA GLY A 70 -21.01 5.27 8.24
C GLY A 70 -22.37 4.76 8.76
N GLU A 71 -23.19 4.10 7.92
CA GLU A 71 -24.49 3.55 8.35
C GLU A 71 -24.33 2.08 8.81
N LYS A 72 -24.91 1.77 9.98
CA LYS A 72 -24.96 0.42 10.54
C LYS A 72 -26.23 -0.31 10.03
N ASP A 73 -26.18 -0.82 8.80
CA ASP A 73 -27.32 -1.38 8.08
C ASP A 73 -27.25 -2.89 7.80
N ASN A 74 -26.12 -3.53 8.09
CA ASN A 74 -25.83 -4.95 7.82
C ASN A 74 -25.80 -5.31 6.32
N ASP A 75 -25.57 -4.37 5.43
CA ASP A 75 -25.47 -4.60 3.99
C ASP A 75 -24.05 -4.95 3.53
N GLY A 76 -23.04 -4.76 4.41
CA GLY A 76 -21.63 -5.04 4.15
C GLY A 76 -21.36 -6.54 3.97
N PHE A 77 -20.33 -6.84 3.19
CA PHE A 77 -19.87 -8.22 2.97
C PHE A 77 -18.41 -8.25 2.53
N ILE A 78 -17.79 -9.41 2.63
CA ILE A 78 -16.47 -9.68 2.06
C ILE A 78 -16.63 -10.61 0.87
N SER A 79 -15.97 -10.28 -0.24
CA SER A 79 -15.88 -11.12 -1.43
C SER A 79 -14.53 -11.80 -1.52
N VAL A 80 -14.47 -12.92 -2.25
CA VAL A 80 -13.25 -13.61 -2.65
C VAL A 80 -13.17 -13.67 -4.15
N ILE A 81 -12.06 -13.22 -4.72
CA ILE A 81 -11.77 -13.30 -6.14
C ILE A 81 -10.40 -13.97 -6.39
N ASN A 82 -10.21 -14.52 -7.56
CA ASN A 82 -8.92 -14.99 -8.03
C ASN A 82 -8.07 -13.81 -8.52
N THR A 83 -6.76 -14.01 -8.63
CA THR A 83 -5.82 -12.96 -9.09
C THR A 83 -6.02 -12.54 -10.56
N ASP A 84 -6.78 -13.33 -11.34
CA ASP A 84 -7.20 -13.00 -12.71
C ASP A 84 -8.52 -12.20 -12.77
N GLY A 85 -9.10 -11.84 -11.62
CA GLY A 85 -10.33 -11.08 -11.50
C GLY A 85 -11.60 -11.91 -11.53
N THR A 86 -11.52 -13.23 -11.72
CA THR A 86 -12.71 -14.09 -11.69
C THR A 86 -13.25 -14.22 -10.28
N ILE A 87 -14.59 -14.13 -10.14
CA ILE A 87 -15.25 -14.23 -8.83
C ILE A 87 -15.20 -15.68 -8.35
N ARG A 88 -14.65 -15.88 -7.15
CA ARG A 88 -14.69 -17.15 -6.45
C ARG A 88 -15.93 -17.26 -5.58
N GLU A 89 -16.20 -16.23 -4.79
CA GLU A 89 -17.41 -16.10 -3.98
C GLU A 89 -17.72 -14.63 -3.72
N LEU A 90 -18.87 -14.15 -4.21
CA LEU A 90 -19.21 -12.73 -4.12
C LEU A 90 -19.55 -12.30 -2.69
N ARG A 91 -20.23 -13.15 -1.90
CA ARG A 91 -20.61 -12.91 -0.51
C ARG A 91 -20.05 -14.02 0.38
N TRP A 92 -18.73 -14.09 0.44
CA TRP A 92 -18.00 -15.10 1.20
C TRP A 92 -18.26 -15.00 2.72
N VAL A 93 -18.31 -13.77 3.24
CA VAL A 93 -18.82 -13.48 4.59
C VAL A 93 -19.78 -12.34 4.49
N GLU A 94 -20.98 -12.51 5.05
CA GLU A 94 -22.03 -11.51 5.14
C GLU A 94 -22.81 -11.62 6.46
N GLY A 95 -23.61 -10.61 6.76
CA GLY A 95 -24.31 -10.50 8.03
C GLY A 95 -23.45 -10.02 9.17
N ASN A 96 -23.95 -9.07 9.95
CA ASN A 96 -23.21 -8.38 11.00
C ASN A 96 -21.94 -7.64 10.48
N LEU A 97 -21.95 -7.25 9.21
CA LEU A 97 -21.02 -6.32 8.57
C LEU A 97 -21.82 -5.13 8.05
N HIS A 98 -21.31 -3.93 8.28
CA HIS A 98 -21.98 -2.68 7.91
C HIS A 98 -21.29 -1.99 6.73
N ALA A 99 -20.11 -1.46 6.98
CA ALA A 99 -19.27 -0.81 5.98
C ALA A 99 -17.80 -1.25 6.18
N PRO A 100 -17.52 -2.56 5.96
CA PRO A 100 -16.18 -3.10 6.15
C PRO A 100 -15.18 -2.38 5.24
N LYS A 101 -13.99 -2.11 5.78
CA LYS A 101 -12.93 -1.36 5.12
C LYS A 101 -11.63 -2.15 5.06
N GLY A 102 -10.54 -1.61 5.61
CA GLY A 102 -9.24 -2.22 5.61
C GLY A 102 -9.22 -3.62 6.22
N MET A 103 -8.30 -4.46 5.74
CA MET A 103 -8.20 -5.86 6.09
C MET A 103 -6.76 -6.28 6.30
N ALA A 104 -6.50 -7.16 7.28
CA ALA A 104 -5.22 -7.84 7.45
C ALA A 104 -5.40 -9.28 7.90
N ILE A 105 -4.45 -10.17 7.55
CA ILE A 105 -4.45 -11.58 7.96
C ILE A 105 -3.41 -11.80 9.04
N LEU A 106 -3.86 -12.35 10.19
CA LEU A 106 -2.99 -12.80 11.27
C LEU A 106 -3.49 -14.13 11.82
N ASP A 107 -2.60 -15.14 11.90
CA ASP A 107 -2.88 -16.46 12.49
C ASP A 107 -4.14 -17.15 11.93
N GLY A 108 -4.35 -17.09 10.59
CA GLY A 108 -5.49 -17.72 9.91
C GLY A 108 -6.81 -16.98 10.08
N LYS A 109 -6.77 -15.76 10.61
CA LYS A 109 -7.93 -14.90 10.80
C LYS A 109 -7.81 -13.64 9.96
N LEU A 110 -8.93 -13.20 9.40
CA LEU A 110 -9.05 -11.93 8.72
C LEU A 110 -9.62 -10.89 9.71
N TYR A 111 -8.82 -9.86 9.97
CA TYR A 111 -9.22 -8.71 10.76
C TYR A 111 -9.74 -7.63 9.82
N VAL A 112 -10.90 -7.09 10.13
CA VAL A 112 -11.61 -6.12 9.28
C VAL A 112 -12.13 -4.98 10.14
N THR A 113 -11.83 -3.75 9.79
CA THR A 113 -12.46 -2.57 10.42
C THR A 113 -13.87 -2.39 9.87
N ASP A 114 -14.80 -2.06 10.75
CA ASP A 114 -16.22 -1.83 10.39
C ASP A 114 -16.80 -0.70 11.26
N ILE A 115 -16.72 0.51 10.78
CA ILE A 115 -17.19 1.76 11.40
C ILE A 115 -16.52 2.05 12.76
N ASP A 116 -16.96 1.41 13.84
CA ASP A 116 -16.48 1.60 15.22
C ASP A 116 -16.11 0.28 15.91
N GLU A 117 -15.98 -0.78 15.15
CA GLU A 117 -15.63 -2.13 15.62
C GLU A 117 -14.65 -2.82 14.68
N VAL A 118 -13.86 -3.76 15.24
CA VAL A 118 -13.02 -4.67 14.48
C VAL A 118 -13.70 -6.03 14.46
N LYS A 119 -13.94 -6.57 13.27
CA LYS A 119 -14.43 -7.94 13.06
C LYS A 119 -13.25 -8.89 12.92
N VAL A 120 -13.31 -10.01 13.60
CA VAL A 120 -12.36 -11.10 13.46
C VAL A 120 -13.08 -12.27 12.79
N ILE A 121 -12.67 -12.59 11.58
CA ILE A 121 -13.27 -13.63 10.75
C ILE A 121 -12.32 -14.83 10.72
N GLU A 122 -12.80 -16.01 11.10
CA GLU A 122 -12.09 -17.26 10.92
C GLU A 122 -12.11 -17.65 9.44
N ILE A 123 -10.93 -17.64 8.78
CA ILE A 123 -10.83 -17.87 7.34
C ILE A 123 -11.30 -19.27 6.97
N ALA A 124 -10.94 -20.29 7.75
CA ALA A 124 -11.26 -21.68 7.44
C ALA A 124 -12.76 -21.99 7.43
N SER A 125 -13.56 -21.27 8.23
CA SER A 125 -15.01 -21.47 8.33
C SER A 125 -15.85 -20.35 7.69
N ALA A 126 -15.20 -19.31 7.16
CA ALA A 126 -15.87 -18.12 6.61
C ALA A 126 -16.90 -17.54 7.58
N SER A 127 -16.53 -17.37 8.86
CA SER A 127 -17.48 -16.90 9.87
C SER A 127 -16.87 -15.86 10.79
N ILE A 128 -17.67 -14.86 11.19
CA ILE A 128 -17.27 -13.87 12.19
C ILE A 128 -17.18 -14.57 13.55
N GLU A 129 -15.95 -14.73 14.04
CA GLU A 129 -15.68 -15.34 15.35
C GLU A 129 -15.87 -14.34 16.48
N LYS A 130 -15.44 -13.10 16.26
CA LYS A 130 -15.44 -12.06 17.29
C LYS A 130 -15.76 -10.69 16.69
N THR A 131 -16.50 -9.89 17.42
CA THR A 131 -16.69 -8.46 17.17
C THR A 131 -16.10 -7.71 18.35
N ILE A 132 -15.19 -6.78 18.11
CA ILE A 132 -14.48 -6.00 19.12
C ILE A 132 -14.88 -4.54 18.97
N PRO A 133 -15.78 -4.01 19.81
CA PRO A 133 -16.10 -2.60 19.83
C PRO A 133 -14.86 -1.79 20.25
N VAL A 134 -14.61 -0.67 19.57
CA VAL A 134 -13.50 0.24 19.88
C VAL A 134 -14.09 1.50 20.52
N GLU A 135 -13.84 1.65 21.81
CA GLU A 135 -14.39 2.78 22.58
C GLU A 135 -13.87 4.12 22.05
N GLY A 136 -14.79 5.02 21.74
CA GLY A 136 -14.47 6.34 21.21
C GLY A 136 -14.12 6.37 19.72
N ALA A 137 -14.14 5.24 19.04
CA ALA A 137 -13.93 5.22 17.59
C ALA A 137 -15.04 5.97 16.84
N VAL A 138 -14.65 6.67 15.78
CA VAL A 138 -15.54 7.49 14.95
C VAL A 138 -15.64 6.95 13.53
N PHE A 139 -14.52 6.48 12.96
CA PHE A 139 -14.46 5.99 11.60
C PHE A 139 -13.18 5.15 11.41
N LEU A 140 -13.23 3.93 11.95
CA LEU A 140 -12.15 2.96 11.71
C LEU A 140 -12.00 2.72 10.22
N ASN A 141 -10.77 2.66 9.76
CA ASN A 141 -10.48 2.59 8.34
C ASN A 141 -9.52 1.45 8.01
N ASP A 142 -8.23 1.67 7.95
CA ASP A 142 -7.29 0.66 7.47
C ASP A 142 -6.74 -0.24 8.59
N VAL A 143 -6.21 -1.42 8.19
CA VAL A 143 -5.66 -2.46 9.08
C VAL A 143 -4.34 -2.98 8.52
N ALA A 144 -3.33 -3.09 9.38
CA ALA A 144 -2.06 -3.74 9.07
C ALA A 144 -1.66 -4.73 10.17
N THR A 145 -0.70 -5.62 9.88
CA THR A 145 -0.11 -6.52 10.88
C THR A 145 1.38 -6.68 10.70
N ASP A 146 2.11 -6.75 11.81
CA ASP A 146 3.54 -7.09 11.83
C ASP A 146 3.80 -8.59 12.04
N GLY A 147 2.73 -9.40 12.06
CA GLY A 147 2.76 -10.84 12.34
C GLY A 147 2.69 -11.19 13.83
N GLN A 148 2.58 -10.20 14.73
CA GLN A 148 2.43 -10.40 16.18
C GLN A 148 1.20 -9.68 16.72
N GLN A 149 0.89 -8.52 16.20
CA GLN A 149 -0.27 -7.71 16.57
C GLN A 149 -0.89 -7.06 15.33
N VAL A 150 -2.08 -6.54 15.51
CA VAL A 150 -2.84 -5.83 14.49
C VAL A 150 -2.85 -4.34 14.79
N TYR A 151 -2.60 -3.54 13.78
CA TYR A 151 -2.72 -2.08 13.84
C TYR A 151 -3.94 -1.65 13.05
N PHE A 152 -4.66 -0.65 13.52
CA PHE A 152 -5.78 -0.07 12.76
C PHE A 152 -5.90 1.43 12.98
N SER A 153 -6.35 2.11 11.93
CA SER A 153 -6.53 3.56 11.93
C SER A 153 -7.98 3.96 12.20
N ASP A 154 -8.17 5.12 12.82
CA ASP A 154 -9.42 5.88 12.83
C ASP A 154 -9.18 7.22 12.14
N THR A 155 -9.64 7.33 10.91
CA THR A 155 -9.36 8.51 10.08
C THR A 155 -9.96 9.79 10.62
N ARG A 156 -11.15 9.72 11.22
CA ARG A 156 -11.83 10.91 11.75
C ARG A 156 -11.35 11.30 13.14
N ALA A 157 -11.01 10.33 13.99
CA ALA A 157 -10.40 10.59 15.28
C ALA A 157 -8.91 10.97 15.12
N GLY A 158 -8.28 10.60 14.00
CA GLY A 158 -6.84 10.81 13.78
C GLY A 158 -5.99 9.92 14.68
N THR A 159 -6.38 8.66 14.87
CA THR A 159 -5.79 7.77 15.87
C THR A 159 -5.32 6.47 15.24
N ILE A 160 -4.17 5.98 15.67
CA ILE A 160 -3.69 4.62 15.36
C ILE A 160 -3.73 3.80 16.65
N TYR A 161 -4.28 2.61 16.55
CA TYR A 161 -4.36 1.62 17.61
C TYR A 161 -3.43 0.42 17.32
N ALA A 162 -2.94 -0.20 18.38
CA ALA A 162 -2.33 -1.53 18.33
C ALA A 162 -3.17 -2.50 19.17
N MET A 163 -3.49 -3.66 18.60
CA MET A 163 -4.32 -4.69 19.22
C MET A 163 -3.57 -6.00 19.31
N ALA A 164 -3.57 -6.59 20.49
CA ALA A 164 -3.03 -7.92 20.74
C ALA A 164 -4.00 -9.03 20.28
N SER A 165 -3.52 -10.27 20.19
CA SER A 165 -4.30 -11.44 19.75
C SER A 165 -5.50 -11.77 20.66
N ASP A 166 -5.48 -11.35 21.93
CA ASP A 166 -6.62 -11.50 22.86
C ASP A 166 -7.74 -10.48 22.58
N GLY A 167 -7.48 -9.46 21.76
CA GLY A 167 -8.38 -8.38 21.40
C GLY A 167 -8.27 -7.15 22.30
N SER A 168 -7.34 -7.11 23.24
CA SER A 168 -7.01 -5.90 23.97
C SER A 168 -6.29 -4.91 23.06
N TYR A 169 -6.63 -3.63 23.13
CA TYR A 169 -6.03 -2.61 22.27
C TYR A 169 -5.64 -1.36 23.05
N ARG A 170 -4.75 -0.58 22.46
CA ARG A 170 -4.31 0.71 23.00
C ARG A 170 -4.01 1.70 21.87
N ILE A 171 -4.14 2.98 22.17
CA ILE A 171 -3.67 4.04 21.28
C ILE A 171 -2.14 4.04 21.27
N ILE A 172 -1.53 4.12 20.06
CA ILE A 172 -0.09 4.21 19.88
C ILE A 172 0.35 5.52 19.26
N SER A 173 -0.52 6.20 18.52
CA SER A 173 -0.22 7.48 17.89
C SER A 173 -1.50 8.27 17.60
N GLU A 174 -1.37 9.60 17.58
CA GLU A 174 -2.41 10.53 17.15
C GLU A 174 -1.89 11.32 15.95
N ASN A 175 -2.54 11.15 14.79
CA ASN A 175 -2.13 11.73 13.50
C ASN A 175 -3.35 12.19 12.72
N ALA A 176 -3.49 13.49 12.52
CA ALA A 176 -4.62 14.06 11.81
C ALA A 176 -4.77 13.49 10.38
N GLY A 177 -5.95 12.92 10.10
CA GLY A 177 -6.27 12.37 8.80
C GLY A 177 -5.51 11.09 8.45
N VAL A 178 -5.05 10.31 9.46
CA VAL A 178 -4.44 9.00 9.20
C VAL A 178 -5.46 8.06 8.56
N ASN A 179 -5.02 7.35 7.52
CA ASN A 179 -5.82 6.35 6.82
C ASN A 179 -4.97 5.12 6.54
N GLY A 180 -4.33 4.99 5.37
CA GLY A 180 -3.59 3.83 4.96
C GLY A 180 -2.50 3.41 5.93
N LEU A 181 -2.45 2.13 6.26
CA LEU A 181 -1.46 1.49 7.12
C LEU A 181 -0.82 0.31 6.39
N GLU A 182 0.46 0.07 6.59
CA GLU A 182 1.12 -1.14 6.15
C GLU A 182 2.33 -1.45 7.06
N CYS A 183 2.65 -2.73 7.23
CA CYS A 183 3.81 -3.16 8.01
C CYS A 183 4.88 -3.76 7.10
N HIS A 184 6.13 -3.35 7.32
CA HIS A 184 7.27 -3.89 6.58
C HIS A 184 8.51 -3.97 7.47
N ASN A 185 9.16 -5.13 7.48
CA ASN A 185 10.38 -5.38 8.27
C ASN A 185 10.23 -4.98 9.75
N GLY A 186 9.06 -5.25 10.35
CA GLY A 186 8.75 -4.95 11.75
C GLY A 186 8.48 -3.47 12.06
N HIS A 187 8.35 -2.62 11.05
CA HIS A 187 7.95 -1.23 11.18
C HIS A 187 6.55 -1.00 10.66
N LEU A 188 5.78 -0.19 11.35
CA LEU A 188 4.52 0.34 10.87
C LEU A 188 4.78 1.58 9.99
N TYR A 189 4.06 1.67 8.89
CA TYR A 189 4.00 2.84 8.02
C TYR A 189 2.57 3.34 7.95
N ALA A 190 2.39 4.66 7.80
CA ALA A 190 1.08 5.26 7.68
C ALA A 190 1.06 6.39 6.65
N LEU A 191 -0.07 6.53 5.99
CA LEU A 191 -0.44 7.71 5.20
C LEU A 191 -1.37 8.58 6.04
N ASP A 192 -1.05 9.85 6.20
CA ASP A 192 -1.86 10.81 6.96
C ASP A 192 -1.95 12.18 6.27
N GLY A 193 -2.43 13.18 7.00
CA GLY A 193 -2.55 14.56 6.50
C GLY A 193 -1.23 15.24 6.16
N GLU A 194 -0.09 14.73 6.61
CA GLU A 194 1.25 15.27 6.36
C GLU A 194 2.02 14.46 5.31
N GLY A 195 1.58 13.22 5.02
CA GLY A 195 2.20 12.36 4.01
C GLY A 195 2.47 10.93 4.48
N LEU A 196 3.50 10.30 3.91
CA LEU A 196 3.95 8.96 4.29
C LEU A 196 4.92 9.02 5.46
N LYS A 197 4.61 8.29 6.52
CA LYS A 197 5.42 8.17 7.73
C LYS A 197 5.84 6.73 7.98
N LYS A 198 6.98 6.59 8.64
CA LYS A 198 7.49 5.33 9.21
C LYS A 198 7.57 5.49 10.72
N PHE A 199 7.10 4.50 11.46
CA PHE A 199 7.15 4.47 12.92
C PHE A 199 8.30 3.61 13.42
N SER A 200 8.91 4.01 14.54
CA SER A 200 9.87 3.17 15.25
C SER A 200 9.17 1.92 15.81
N ASN A 201 9.93 0.84 15.96
CA ASN A 201 9.43 -0.43 16.54
C ASN A 201 9.96 -0.68 17.97
N ASP A 202 10.35 0.39 18.66
CA ASP A 202 10.89 0.35 20.02
C ASP A 202 9.82 0.45 21.12
N GLY A 203 8.53 0.47 20.70
CA GLY A 203 7.38 0.62 21.59
C GLY A 203 6.96 2.08 21.85
N GLU A 204 7.80 3.06 21.46
CA GLU A 204 7.49 4.50 21.58
C GLU A 204 6.73 5.02 20.35
N TYR A 205 6.82 4.29 19.23
CA TYR A 205 6.17 4.64 17.95
C TYR A 205 6.47 6.06 17.47
N SER A 206 7.73 6.48 17.60
CA SER A 206 8.19 7.77 17.07
C SER A 206 8.11 7.77 15.54
N ALA A 207 7.50 8.80 14.95
CA ALA A 207 7.28 8.89 13.52
C ALA A 207 8.38 9.66 12.81
N GLU A 208 8.85 9.13 11.67
CA GLU A 208 9.70 9.77 10.69
C GLU A 208 8.92 10.02 9.40
N VAL A 209 8.90 11.26 8.89
CA VAL A 209 8.26 11.60 7.61
C VAL A 209 9.17 11.19 6.47
N ILE A 210 8.69 10.30 5.59
CA ILE A 210 9.42 9.81 4.41
C ILE A 210 9.10 10.64 3.17
N ASN A 211 7.83 11.00 2.99
CA ASN A 211 7.36 11.73 1.82
C ASN A 211 6.21 12.67 2.22
N THR A 212 6.25 13.91 1.74
CA THR A 212 5.25 14.95 2.04
C THR A 212 4.35 15.30 0.86
N GLU A 213 4.52 14.65 -0.30
CA GLU A 213 3.73 14.95 -1.51
C GLU A 213 2.41 14.19 -1.55
N VAL A 214 2.35 12.98 -0.96
CA VAL A 214 1.14 12.18 -0.90
C VAL A 214 0.46 12.37 0.45
N THR A 215 -0.21 13.49 0.62
CA THR A 215 -1.02 13.81 1.80
C THR A 215 -2.43 13.25 1.68
N GLY A 216 -2.99 12.77 2.79
CA GLY A 216 -4.35 12.17 2.81
C GLY A 216 -4.46 10.96 1.89
N GLY A 217 -3.41 10.14 1.85
CA GLY A 217 -3.42 8.87 1.11
C GLY A 217 -4.35 7.85 1.76
N ASP A 218 -4.81 6.89 0.96
CA ASP A 218 -5.75 5.85 1.35
C ASP A 218 -5.04 4.49 1.49
N GLY A 219 -4.79 3.75 0.42
CA GLY A 219 -4.07 2.49 0.46
C GLY A 219 -2.55 2.64 0.31
N LEU A 220 -1.80 1.76 0.94
CA LEU A 220 -0.34 1.75 0.93
C LEU A 220 0.21 0.35 0.60
N VAL A 221 1.05 0.26 -0.43
CA VAL A 221 1.82 -0.94 -0.78
C VAL A 221 3.31 -0.65 -0.64
N ILE A 222 4.03 -1.49 0.08
CA ILE A 222 5.48 -1.37 0.27
C ILE A 222 6.20 -2.38 -0.62
N LEU A 223 6.94 -1.88 -1.61
CA LEU A 223 7.70 -2.72 -2.54
C LEU A 223 9.10 -3.08 -2.00
N ASN A 224 9.68 -2.17 -1.23
CA ASN A 224 10.93 -2.32 -0.46
C ASN A 224 11.10 -1.12 0.48
N ASP A 225 12.20 -1.09 1.24
CA ASP A 225 12.47 -0.07 2.28
C ASP A 225 12.41 1.39 1.81
N SER A 226 12.45 1.65 0.51
CA SER A 226 12.47 3.01 -0.06
C SER A 226 11.53 3.22 -1.25
N THR A 227 10.70 2.22 -1.56
CA THR A 227 9.82 2.26 -2.73
C THR A 227 8.41 1.81 -2.36
N PHE A 228 7.43 2.66 -2.66
CA PHE A 228 6.04 2.49 -2.25
C PHE A 228 5.10 2.79 -3.41
N VAL A 229 3.90 2.22 -3.34
CA VAL A 229 2.74 2.65 -4.13
C VAL A 229 1.68 3.10 -3.15
N ALA A 230 1.14 4.27 -3.38
CA ALA A 230 0.11 4.85 -2.51
C ALA A 230 -1.08 5.29 -3.34
N SER A 231 -2.29 5.07 -2.85
CA SER A 231 -3.49 5.63 -3.44
C SER A 231 -3.97 6.88 -2.69
N ARG A 232 -4.82 7.64 -3.33
CA ARG A 232 -5.64 8.69 -2.72
C ARG A 232 -7.08 8.48 -3.18
N TRP A 233 -8.01 8.39 -2.25
CA TRP A 233 -9.40 8.02 -2.51
C TRP A 233 -10.07 8.73 -3.71
N HIS A 234 -9.65 9.96 -3.98
CA HIS A 234 -10.20 10.76 -5.09
C HIS A 234 -9.82 10.29 -6.50
N GLY A 235 -9.05 9.20 -6.66
CA GLY A 235 -8.73 8.63 -7.97
C GLY A 235 -7.29 8.82 -8.41
N GLU A 236 -6.34 8.84 -7.48
CA GLU A 236 -4.91 8.97 -7.81
C GLU A 236 -4.11 7.78 -7.24
N ILE A 237 -3.15 7.28 -8.02
CA ILE A 237 -2.14 6.33 -7.55
C ILE A 237 -0.77 6.91 -7.82
N PHE A 238 0.08 6.85 -6.81
CA PHE A 238 1.42 7.39 -6.80
C PHE A 238 2.46 6.29 -6.66
N PHE A 239 3.60 6.47 -7.31
CA PHE A 239 4.82 5.72 -7.06
C PHE A 239 5.79 6.63 -6.32
N ILE A 240 6.27 6.19 -5.16
CA ILE A 240 7.19 6.93 -4.32
C ILE A 240 8.52 6.17 -4.28
N ARG A 241 9.62 6.86 -4.58
CA ARG A 241 10.97 6.32 -4.45
C ARG A 241 11.86 7.32 -3.70
N GLY A 242 12.12 7.04 -2.42
CA GLY A 242 12.75 8.02 -1.53
C GLY A 242 11.89 9.28 -1.44
N SER A 243 12.46 10.43 -1.83
CA SER A 243 11.74 11.72 -1.86
C SER A 243 11.03 12.01 -3.19
N GLU A 244 11.20 11.17 -4.22
CA GLU A 244 10.59 11.39 -5.53
C GLU A 244 9.21 10.73 -5.60
N THR A 245 8.24 11.47 -6.17
CA THR A 245 6.87 11.00 -6.37
C THR A 245 6.49 11.10 -7.84
N THR A 246 5.90 10.04 -8.38
CA THR A 246 5.38 9.99 -9.75
C THR A 246 3.91 9.59 -9.71
N VAL A 247 3.04 10.34 -10.38
CA VAL A 247 1.63 9.95 -10.57
C VAL A 247 1.59 8.82 -11.60
N LEU A 248 1.07 7.66 -11.21
CA LEU A 248 0.91 6.49 -12.08
C LEU A 248 -0.47 6.42 -12.72
N LEU A 249 -1.49 6.86 -11.99
CA LEU A 249 -2.89 6.83 -12.42
C LEU A 249 -3.59 8.08 -11.89
N ASP A 250 -4.43 8.69 -12.72
CA ASP A 250 -5.36 9.75 -12.33
C ASP A 250 -6.70 9.50 -13.02
N THR A 251 -7.69 9.11 -12.24
CA THR A 251 -9.06 8.77 -12.68
C THR A 251 -10.11 9.74 -12.16
N LYS A 252 -9.69 10.90 -11.65
CA LYS A 252 -10.62 11.92 -11.11
C LYS A 252 -11.63 12.41 -12.13
N ALA A 253 -11.20 12.56 -13.39
CA ALA A 253 -12.09 13.00 -14.48
C ALA A 253 -13.16 11.95 -14.83
N ASP A 254 -12.89 10.66 -14.54
CA ASP A 254 -13.81 9.56 -14.75
C ASP A 254 -14.70 9.29 -13.53
N GLU A 255 -14.52 10.06 -12.44
CA GLU A 255 -15.20 9.86 -11.15
C GLU A 255 -15.03 8.43 -10.63
N SER A 256 -13.84 7.83 -10.85
CA SER A 256 -13.49 6.51 -10.37
C SER A 256 -12.52 6.66 -9.20
N ASN A 257 -12.89 6.13 -8.05
CA ASN A 257 -12.05 6.18 -6.86
C ASN A 257 -10.86 5.21 -7.00
N THR A 258 -9.84 5.43 -6.20
CA THR A 258 -8.74 4.51 -5.94
C THR A 258 -8.63 4.39 -4.43
N ALA A 259 -9.48 3.55 -3.85
CA ALA A 259 -9.56 3.37 -2.42
C ALA A 259 -8.37 2.55 -1.89
N ASP A 260 -8.52 1.71 -0.89
CA ASP A 260 -7.41 0.99 -0.30
C ASP A 260 -6.92 -0.14 -1.22
N ILE A 261 -5.74 0.05 -1.81
CA ILE A 261 -5.16 -0.80 -2.86
C ILE A 261 -4.42 -2.01 -2.28
N GLY A 262 -4.60 -3.17 -2.91
CA GLY A 262 -3.82 -4.38 -2.65
C GLY A 262 -2.71 -4.62 -3.67
N PHE A 263 -1.86 -5.62 -3.38
CA PHE A 263 -0.75 -5.99 -4.25
C PHE A 263 -0.54 -7.50 -4.33
N VAL A 264 -0.36 -8.02 -5.55
CA VAL A 264 0.01 -9.42 -5.82
C VAL A 264 1.48 -9.45 -6.23
N PRO A 265 2.42 -9.77 -5.32
CA PRO A 265 3.85 -9.54 -5.52
C PRO A 265 4.47 -10.33 -6.67
N ASN A 266 4.13 -11.62 -6.80
CA ASN A 266 4.67 -12.51 -7.83
C ASN A 266 4.24 -12.13 -9.25
N GLN A 267 3.13 -11.41 -9.38
CA GLN A 267 2.59 -10.91 -10.64
C GLN A 267 2.81 -9.39 -10.79
N LYS A 268 3.28 -8.69 -9.75
CA LYS A 268 3.39 -7.22 -9.70
C LYS A 268 2.07 -6.53 -10.08
N LEU A 269 0.94 -7.05 -9.61
CA LEU A 269 -0.36 -6.45 -9.86
C LEU A 269 -0.77 -5.57 -8.68
N VAL A 270 -1.10 -4.33 -8.99
CA VAL A 270 -1.80 -3.43 -8.06
C VAL A 270 -3.30 -3.64 -8.27
N ILE A 271 -4.01 -3.99 -7.21
CA ILE A 271 -5.45 -4.24 -7.22
C ILE A 271 -6.15 -3.02 -6.67
N VAL A 272 -7.07 -2.47 -7.42
CA VAL A 272 -7.67 -1.16 -7.14
C VAL A 272 -9.18 -1.30 -7.00
N PRO A 273 -9.72 -1.13 -5.79
CA PRO A 273 -11.16 -1.02 -5.58
C PRO A 273 -11.62 0.39 -5.93
N THR A 274 -12.73 0.50 -6.65
CA THR A 274 -13.16 1.79 -7.24
C THR A 274 -14.31 2.46 -6.50
N PHE A 275 -14.66 1.96 -5.34
CA PHE A 275 -15.71 2.42 -4.44
C PHE A 275 -17.04 2.77 -5.14
N LEU A 276 -17.19 4.02 -5.64
CA LEU A 276 -18.43 4.49 -6.26
C LEU A 276 -18.77 3.82 -7.60
N LYS A 277 -17.77 3.27 -8.31
CA LYS A 277 -18.02 2.51 -9.55
C LYS A 277 -18.42 1.06 -9.28
N ASN A 278 -18.29 0.57 -8.03
CA ASN A 278 -18.61 -0.80 -7.66
C ASN A 278 -17.84 -1.86 -8.46
N GLU A 279 -16.59 -1.56 -8.79
CA GLU A 279 -15.69 -2.39 -9.59
C GLU A 279 -14.38 -2.64 -8.81
N VAL A 280 -13.65 -3.66 -9.23
CA VAL A 280 -12.24 -3.87 -8.88
C VAL A 280 -11.46 -3.99 -10.17
N ALA A 281 -10.33 -3.30 -10.26
CA ALA A 281 -9.44 -3.35 -11.41
C ALA A 281 -8.04 -3.78 -11.00
N ALA A 282 -7.31 -4.45 -11.89
CA ALA A 282 -5.91 -4.77 -11.69
C ALA A 282 -5.03 -4.10 -12.73
N TYR A 283 -3.90 -3.61 -12.25
CA TYR A 283 -2.91 -2.95 -13.08
C TYR A 283 -1.55 -3.60 -12.92
N GLN A 284 -0.90 -3.90 -14.05
CA GLN A 284 0.48 -4.34 -14.07
C GLN A 284 1.40 -3.17 -13.74
N LEU A 285 2.17 -3.30 -12.67
CA LEU A 285 3.19 -2.33 -12.29
C LEU A 285 4.54 -2.69 -12.94
N VAL A 286 5.14 -1.72 -13.64
CA VAL A 286 6.50 -1.81 -14.19
C VAL A 286 7.31 -0.67 -13.60
N TYR A 287 8.52 -0.97 -13.04
CA TYR A 287 9.40 0.03 -12.38
C TYR A 287 10.84 -0.45 -12.30
#